data_868d5c9f102b808702fb8968e807876c
#
_entry.id   868d5c9f102b808702fb8968e807876c
#
_cell.length_a   1.000
_cell.length_b   1.000
_cell.length_c   1.000
_cell.angle_alpha   90.00
_cell.angle_beta   90.00
_cell.angle_gamma   90.00
#
_symmetry.space_group_name_H-M   'P 1'
#
loop_
_entity.id
_entity.type
_entity.pdbx_description
1 polymer ?
#
loop_
_entity_poly.entity_id
_entity_poly.type
_entity_poly.pdbx_seq_one_letter_code
_entity_poly.pdbx_strand_id
1 'polypeptide(L)'
;MAYESMHTPKTIPTVEATIEHFKRLHDHECNQKYNKTLPYSFHLDMVAKQVNYFKYLLTEEDYRMAIKGAYGHDSIEDARVTYNDIKDKFGTELADIIYACTEEKGKERPERLSEKFYEELSKNRIATFVKLCDVIANVKFSLLSNSSMYKKYQDEYDKVARFLYRDDFKDMFTYLAALLTVQFK
;
A
#
# COMPACT_ATOMS: atom_id res chain seq x y z
N MET A 1 -21.42 -36.42 -25.91
CA MET A 1 -20.05 -35.94 -25.94
C MET A 1 -20.01 -34.64 -25.16
N ALA A 2 -19.46 -34.66 -23.93
CA ALA A 2 -19.32 -33.48 -23.09
C ALA A 2 -18.11 -32.68 -23.59
N TYR A 3 -18.32 -31.40 -23.93
CA TYR A 3 -17.26 -30.45 -24.21
C TYR A 3 -16.62 -30.10 -22.88
N GLU A 4 -15.50 -30.75 -22.54
CA GLU A 4 -14.60 -30.26 -21.51
C GLU A 4 -14.00 -28.96 -22.02
N SER A 5 -14.44 -27.82 -21.47
CA SER A 5 -13.78 -26.54 -21.68
C SER A 5 -12.38 -26.64 -21.08
N MET A 6 -11.37 -26.73 -21.94
CA MET A 6 -9.97 -26.58 -21.52
C MET A 6 -9.80 -25.18 -20.92
N HIS A 7 -9.85 -25.08 -19.59
CA HIS A 7 -9.40 -23.89 -18.89
C HIS A 7 -7.88 -23.81 -19.06
N THR A 8 -7.43 -23.02 -20.01
CA THR A 8 -6.02 -22.60 -20.04
C THR A 8 -5.71 -21.89 -18.73
N PRO A 9 -4.68 -22.27 -17.98
CA PRO A 9 -4.33 -21.61 -16.73
C PRO A 9 -4.08 -20.13 -17.03
N LYS A 10 -4.80 -19.24 -16.35
CA LYS A 10 -4.60 -17.79 -16.44
C LYS A 10 -3.17 -17.47 -16.02
N THR A 11 -2.35 -16.96 -16.92
CA THR A 11 -0.97 -16.57 -16.61
C THR A 11 -1.01 -15.31 -15.74
N ILE A 12 -0.47 -15.41 -14.52
CA ILE A 12 -0.34 -14.25 -13.62
C ILE A 12 0.65 -13.26 -14.24
N PRO A 13 0.30 -11.97 -14.31
CA PRO A 13 1.18 -10.94 -14.88
C PRO A 13 2.51 -10.82 -14.14
N THR A 14 3.58 -10.49 -14.88
CA THR A 14 4.90 -10.19 -14.31
C THR A 14 4.83 -8.98 -13.39
N VAL A 15 5.90 -8.72 -12.63
CA VAL A 15 6.01 -7.53 -11.78
C VAL A 15 5.86 -6.26 -12.61
N GLU A 16 6.56 -6.19 -13.75
CA GLU A 16 6.56 -5.03 -14.65
C GLU A 16 5.16 -4.77 -15.25
N ALA A 17 4.49 -5.83 -15.72
CA ALA A 17 3.13 -5.71 -16.25
C ALA A 17 2.11 -5.30 -15.17
N THR A 18 2.34 -5.71 -13.92
CA THR A 18 1.51 -5.30 -12.77
C THR A 18 1.71 -3.82 -12.45
N ILE A 19 2.96 -3.35 -12.40
CA ILE A 19 3.32 -1.94 -12.19
C ILE A 19 2.65 -1.06 -13.24
N GLU A 20 2.85 -1.39 -14.51
CA GLU A 20 2.30 -0.63 -15.64
C GLU A 20 0.77 -0.56 -15.58
N HIS A 21 0.13 -1.68 -15.23
CA HIS A 21 -1.33 -1.72 -15.08
C HIS A 21 -1.83 -0.74 -14.02
N PHE A 22 -1.28 -0.76 -12.81
CA PHE A 22 -1.76 0.12 -11.73
C PHE A 22 -1.43 1.59 -11.99
N LYS A 23 -0.28 1.91 -12.55
CA LYS A 23 0.03 3.29 -12.97
C LYS A 23 -0.97 3.79 -14.00
N ARG A 24 -1.25 3.00 -15.06
CA ARG A 24 -2.23 3.37 -16.07
C ARG A 24 -3.63 3.51 -15.48
N LEU A 25 -4.04 2.60 -14.59
CA LEU A 25 -5.33 2.62 -13.93
C LEU A 25 -5.55 3.95 -13.19
N HIS A 26 -4.61 4.37 -12.34
CA HIS A 26 -4.72 5.59 -11.56
C HIS A 26 -4.57 6.85 -12.41
N ASP A 27 -3.55 6.93 -13.25
CA ASP A 27 -3.20 8.16 -13.97
C ASP A 27 -4.09 8.42 -15.18
N HIS A 28 -4.44 7.37 -15.94
CA HIS A 28 -5.13 7.52 -17.22
C HIS A 28 -6.61 7.11 -17.16
N GLU A 29 -6.96 5.99 -16.53
CA GLU A 29 -8.34 5.52 -16.51
C GLU A 29 -9.16 6.28 -15.45
N CYS A 30 -8.58 6.58 -14.28
CA CYS A 30 -9.24 7.33 -13.21
C CYS A 30 -8.83 8.80 -13.17
N ASN A 31 -7.78 9.21 -13.88
CA ASN A 31 -7.20 10.56 -13.88
C ASN A 31 -6.98 11.12 -12.46
N GLN A 32 -6.52 10.25 -11.57
CA GLN A 32 -6.34 10.58 -10.18
C GLN A 32 -5.10 11.44 -9.97
N LYS A 33 -5.13 12.31 -8.96
CA LYS A 33 -4.02 13.21 -8.63
C LYS A 33 -3.59 13.05 -7.19
N TYR A 34 -2.27 12.95 -6.99
CA TYR A 34 -1.66 13.07 -5.67
C TYR A 34 -1.39 14.54 -5.34
N ASN A 35 -1.70 14.95 -4.12
CA ASN A 35 -1.56 16.35 -3.69
C ASN A 35 -2.14 17.37 -4.70
N LYS A 36 -3.29 17.05 -5.32
CA LYS A 36 -4.07 17.86 -6.28
C LYS A 36 -3.43 18.06 -7.66
N THR A 37 -2.12 17.94 -7.83
CA THR A 37 -1.41 18.32 -9.06
C THR A 37 -0.57 17.23 -9.68
N LEU A 38 0.05 16.38 -8.87
CA LEU A 38 0.93 15.32 -9.35
C LEU A 38 0.13 14.11 -9.88
N PRO A 39 0.60 13.37 -10.89
CA PRO A 39 -0.01 12.10 -11.25
C PRO A 39 0.03 11.15 -10.04
N TYR A 40 -0.97 10.29 -9.90
CA TYR A 40 -1.04 9.41 -8.72
C TYR A 40 0.10 8.40 -8.68
N SER A 41 0.59 7.99 -9.85
CA SER A 41 1.78 7.14 -9.97
C SER A 41 3.01 7.68 -9.23
N PHE A 42 3.10 8.99 -9.02
CA PHE A 42 4.14 9.59 -8.19
C PHE A 42 4.11 9.07 -6.74
N HIS A 43 2.90 8.94 -6.16
CA HIS A 43 2.74 8.34 -4.83
C HIS A 43 3.12 6.84 -4.84
N LEU A 44 2.63 6.09 -5.82
CA LEU A 44 2.94 4.66 -5.96
C LEU A 44 4.46 4.43 -6.08
N ASP A 45 5.16 5.28 -6.84
CA ASP A 45 6.63 5.25 -6.97
C ASP A 45 7.32 5.58 -5.64
N MET A 46 6.79 6.51 -4.84
CA MET A 46 7.32 6.81 -3.51
C MET A 46 7.18 5.61 -2.57
N VAL A 47 6.04 4.92 -2.58
CA VAL A 47 5.82 3.72 -1.77
C VAL A 47 6.76 2.60 -2.21
N ALA A 48 6.85 2.32 -3.51
CA ALA A 48 7.77 1.34 -4.06
C ALA A 48 9.25 1.64 -3.73
N LYS A 49 9.63 2.92 -3.66
CA LYS A 49 10.96 3.35 -3.20
C LYS A 49 11.21 2.96 -1.75
N GLN A 50 10.21 3.00 -0.88
CA GLN A 50 10.36 2.52 0.50
C GLN A 50 10.46 0.99 0.54
N VAL A 51 9.68 0.26 -0.27
CA VAL A 51 9.83 -1.19 -0.42
C VAL A 51 11.28 -1.55 -0.80
N ASN A 52 11.84 -0.86 -1.80
CA ASN A 52 13.23 -1.05 -2.22
C ASN A 52 14.24 -0.72 -1.11
N TYR A 53 13.98 0.30 -0.31
CA TYR A 53 14.86 0.71 0.79
C TYR A 53 14.93 -0.35 1.89
N PHE A 54 13.79 -0.97 2.23
CA PHE A 54 13.67 -1.99 3.26
C PHE A 54 13.67 -3.43 2.73
N LYS A 55 14.03 -3.66 1.47
CA LYS A 55 13.99 -4.99 0.84
C LYS A 55 14.78 -6.07 1.58
N TYR A 56 15.80 -5.68 2.34
CA TYR A 56 16.62 -6.61 3.14
C TYR A 56 15.85 -7.30 4.28
N LEU A 57 14.64 -6.83 4.60
CA LEU A 57 13.73 -7.44 5.58
C LEU A 57 12.83 -8.54 4.96
N LEU A 58 12.93 -8.76 3.66
CA LEU A 58 12.06 -9.63 2.90
C LEU A 58 12.84 -10.74 2.19
N THR A 59 12.18 -11.88 1.97
CA THR A 59 12.63 -12.84 0.98
C THR A 59 12.44 -12.27 -0.43
N GLU A 60 13.05 -12.88 -1.45
CA GLU A 60 12.89 -12.45 -2.84
C GLU A 60 11.42 -12.56 -3.31
N GLU A 61 10.70 -13.57 -2.85
CA GLU A 61 9.28 -13.78 -3.15
C GLU A 61 8.41 -12.71 -2.49
N ASP A 62 8.59 -12.49 -1.18
CA ASP A 62 7.92 -11.42 -0.43
C ASP A 62 8.18 -10.05 -1.04
N TYR A 63 9.42 -9.78 -1.47
CA TYR A 63 9.79 -8.52 -2.11
C TYR A 63 9.01 -8.30 -3.41
N ARG A 64 8.89 -9.34 -4.28
CA ARG A 64 8.09 -9.24 -5.51
C ARG A 64 6.62 -8.96 -5.21
N MET A 65 6.08 -9.60 -4.18
CA MET A 65 4.70 -9.36 -3.76
C MET A 65 4.54 -7.97 -3.14
N ALA A 66 5.47 -7.50 -2.31
CA ALA A 66 5.47 -6.17 -1.74
C ALA A 66 5.55 -5.06 -2.80
N ILE A 67 6.37 -5.24 -3.85
CA ILE A 67 6.42 -4.30 -4.99
C ILE A 67 5.07 -4.24 -5.71
N LYS A 68 4.47 -5.39 -6.05
CA LYS A 68 3.13 -5.43 -6.66
C LYS A 68 2.08 -4.78 -5.75
N GLY A 69 2.14 -5.08 -4.46
CA GLY A 69 1.26 -4.49 -3.44
C GLY A 69 1.43 -2.97 -3.34
N ALA A 70 2.66 -2.45 -3.38
CA ALA A 70 2.93 -1.02 -3.35
C ALA A 70 2.28 -0.24 -4.51
N TYR A 71 2.21 -0.85 -5.70
CA TYR A 71 1.51 -0.22 -6.82
C TYR A 71 0.00 -0.41 -6.79
N GLY A 72 -0.49 -1.45 -6.13
CA GLY A 72 -1.92 -1.78 -6.10
C GLY A 72 -2.67 -1.32 -4.85
N HIS A 73 -2.00 -0.91 -3.76
CA HIS A 73 -2.59 -0.79 -2.42
C HIS A 73 -3.81 0.13 -2.33
N ASP A 74 -3.88 1.19 -3.13
CA ASP A 74 -4.99 2.16 -3.15
C ASP A 74 -6.02 1.87 -4.24
N SER A 75 -5.86 0.81 -5.04
CA SER A 75 -6.69 0.60 -6.23
C SER A 75 -8.15 0.31 -5.92
N ILE A 76 -8.45 -0.39 -4.81
CA ILE A 76 -9.83 -0.66 -4.38
C ILE A 76 -10.49 0.61 -3.86
N GLU A 77 -9.75 1.47 -3.14
CA GLU A 77 -10.28 2.72 -2.60
C GLU A 77 -10.53 3.74 -3.70
N ASP A 78 -9.57 3.91 -4.57
CA ASP A 78 -9.45 5.10 -5.40
C ASP A 78 -9.68 4.85 -6.90
N ALA A 79 -9.55 3.61 -7.37
CA ALA A 79 -9.56 3.30 -8.81
C ALA A 79 -10.75 2.45 -9.25
N ARG A 80 -11.79 2.33 -8.44
CA ARG A 80 -13.06 1.65 -8.76
C ARG A 80 -12.93 0.18 -9.18
N VAL A 81 -11.88 -0.49 -8.74
CA VAL A 81 -11.72 -1.93 -8.91
C VAL A 81 -12.13 -2.67 -7.64
N THR A 82 -12.55 -3.92 -7.82
CA THR A 82 -12.96 -4.77 -6.70
C THR A 82 -11.87 -5.80 -6.35
N TYR A 83 -12.00 -6.42 -5.18
CA TYR A 83 -11.18 -7.58 -4.82
C TYR A 83 -11.19 -8.66 -5.91
N ASN A 84 -12.38 -8.96 -6.49
CA ASN A 84 -12.51 -9.99 -7.50
C ASN A 84 -11.80 -9.61 -8.82
N ASP A 85 -11.85 -8.34 -9.22
CA ASP A 85 -11.12 -7.88 -10.41
C ASP A 85 -9.61 -8.09 -10.27
N ILE A 86 -9.07 -7.79 -9.08
CA ILE A 86 -7.65 -7.99 -8.78
C ILE A 86 -7.33 -9.48 -8.71
N LYS A 87 -8.13 -10.26 -7.98
CA LYS A 87 -7.97 -11.72 -7.86
C LYS A 87 -7.97 -12.40 -9.20
N ASP A 88 -8.92 -12.03 -10.05
CA ASP A 88 -9.07 -12.62 -11.37
C ASP A 88 -7.89 -12.33 -12.30
N LYS A 89 -7.26 -11.18 -12.13
CA LYS A 89 -6.16 -10.74 -13.00
C LYS A 89 -4.79 -11.09 -12.45
N PHE A 90 -4.59 -10.98 -11.14
CA PHE A 90 -3.27 -11.04 -10.51
C PHE A 90 -3.12 -12.17 -9.50
N GLY A 91 -4.19 -12.89 -9.21
CA GLY A 91 -4.21 -13.98 -8.23
C GLY A 91 -4.65 -13.54 -6.84
N THR A 92 -4.99 -14.54 -6.03
CA THR A 92 -5.57 -14.36 -4.68
C THR A 92 -4.60 -13.64 -3.74
N GLU A 93 -3.32 -14.02 -3.76
CA GLU A 93 -2.33 -13.47 -2.85
C GLU A 93 -2.19 -11.95 -2.97
N LEU A 94 -2.08 -11.41 -4.20
CA LEU A 94 -2.03 -9.96 -4.39
C LEU A 94 -3.36 -9.29 -4.03
N ALA A 95 -4.49 -9.94 -4.34
CA ALA A 95 -5.80 -9.41 -3.97
C ALA A 95 -5.96 -9.31 -2.44
N ASP A 96 -5.47 -10.30 -1.68
CA ASP A 96 -5.50 -10.30 -0.21
C ASP A 96 -4.61 -9.18 0.37
N ILE A 97 -3.42 -8.95 -0.21
CA ILE A 97 -2.54 -7.86 0.21
C ILE A 97 -3.20 -6.50 -0.01
N ILE A 98 -3.74 -6.25 -1.20
CA ILE A 98 -4.38 -4.98 -1.54
C ILE A 98 -5.63 -4.76 -0.71
N TYR A 99 -6.46 -5.79 -0.54
CA TYR A 99 -7.66 -5.71 0.29
C TYR A 99 -7.35 -5.41 1.75
N ALA A 100 -6.32 -6.03 2.32
CA ALA A 100 -5.89 -5.76 3.68
C ALA A 100 -5.37 -4.31 3.87
N CYS A 101 -4.81 -3.68 2.82
CA CYS A 101 -4.40 -2.27 2.86
C CYS A 101 -5.58 -1.29 2.74
N THR A 102 -6.74 -1.75 2.20
CA THR A 102 -7.92 -0.91 1.93
C THR A 102 -8.57 -0.45 3.23
N GLU A 103 -8.68 0.87 3.42
CA GLU A 103 -9.30 1.48 4.61
C GLU A 103 -10.80 1.14 4.69
N GLU A 104 -11.37 1.18 5.89
CA GLU A 104 -12.81 1.00 6.07
C GLU A 104 -13.59 2.19 5.49
N LYS A 105 -14.87 1.97 5.19
CA LYS A 105 -15.75 3.06 4.76
C LYS A 105 -16.07 3.96 5.94
N GLY A 106 -15.84 5.26 5.77
CA GLY A 106 -16.11 6.26 6.81
C GLY A 106 -15.99 7.68 6.25
N LYS A 107 -16.64 8.65 6.86
CA LYS A 107 -16.53 10.06 6.50
C LYS A 107 -15.21 10.65 7.00
N GLU A 108 -14.88 10.32 8.23
CA GLU A 108 -13.70 10.86 8.90
C GLU A 108 -12.54 9.85 8.86
N ARG A 109 -11.30 10.36 8.82
CA ARG A 109 -10.10 9.52 8.80
C ARG A 109 -10.00 8.55 10.01
N PRO A 110 -10.37 8.92 11.26
CA PRO A 110 -10.38 7.99 12.37
C PRO A 110 -11.37 6.83 12.23
N GLU A 111 -12.48 7.03 11.52
CA GLU A 111 -13.45 5.98 11.22
C GLU A 111 -12.87 4.97 10.23
N ARG A 112 -12.18 5.46 9.18
CA ARG A 112 -11.54 4.62 8.18
C ARG A 112 -10.36 3.84 8.72
N LEU A 113 -9.54 4.48 9.57
CA LEU A 113 -8.39 3.90 10.26
C LEU A 113 -8.79 3.39 11.65
N SER A 114 -9.83 2.59 11.73
CA SER A 114 -10.34 2.00 12.98
C SER A 114 -9.35 1.01 13.59
N GLU A 115 -9.54 0.61 14.87
CA GLU A 115 -8.74 -0.45 15.46
C GLU A 115 -8.93 -1.76 14.70
N LYS A 116 -10.18 -2.05 14.28
CA LYS A 116 -10.50 -3.25 13.50
C LYS A 116 -9.74 -3.29 12.17
N PHE A 117 -9.62 -2.14 11.46
CA PHE A 117 -8.80 -2.06 10.25
C PHE A 117 -7.35 -2.50 10.53
N TYR A 118 -6.73 -1.97 11.58
CA TYR A 118 -5.36 -2.32 11.93
C TYR A 118 -5.22 -3.77 12.40
N GLU A 119 -6.20 -4.30 13.13
CA GLU A 119 -6.22 -5.72 13.54
C GLU A 119 -6.27 -6.64 12.33
N GLU A 120 -7.13 -6.36 11.34
CA GLU A 120 -7.21 -7.17 10.11
C GLU A 120 -5.95 -7.03 9.26
N LEU A 121 -5.44 -5.82 9.08
CA LEU A 121 -4.19 -5.56 8.35
C LEU A 121 -3.00 -6.32 8.96
N SER A 122 -2.89 -6.35 10.29
CA SER A 122 -1.78 -7.00 11.00
C SER A 122 -1.68 -8.52 10.76
N LYS A 123 -2.76 -9.16 10.34
CA LYS A 123 -2.80 -10.59 10.02
C LYS A 123 -2.06 -10.92 8.71
N ASN A 124 -1.90 -9.96 7.82
CA ASN A 124 -1.16 -10.13 6.56
C ASN A 124 0.20 -9.43 6.66
N ARG A 125 1.26 -10.22 6.74
CA ARG A 125 2.63 -9.70 6.92
C ARG A 125 3.05 -8.76 5.79
N ILE A 126 2.79 -9.12 4.54
CA ILE A 126 3.20 -8.31 3.39
C ILE A 126 2.34 -7.06 3.26
N ALA A 127 1.04 -7.14 3.51
CA ALA A 127 0.18 -5.96 3.57
C ALA A 127 0.63 -4.98 4.67
N THR A 128 0.98 -5.48 5.86
CA THR A 128 1.56 -4.67 6.94
C THR A 128 2.83 -3.95 6.49
N PHE A 129 3.75 -4.66 5.80
CA PHE A 129 4.95 -4.08 5.25
C PHE A 129 4.66 -2.98 4.22
N VAL A 130 3.73 -3.24 3.28
CA VAL A 130 3.31 -2.28 2.26
C VAL A 130 2.68 -1.03 2.90
N LYS A 131 1.79 -1.21 3.89
CA LYS A 131 1.17 -0.09 4.60
C LYS A 131 2.18 0.75 5.39
N LEU A 132 3.18 0.13 5.99
CA LEU A 132 4.29 0.86 6.63
C LEU A 132 5.11 1.66 5.60
N CYS A 133 5.35 1.09 4.41
CA CYS A 133 6.01 1.81 3.31
C CYS A 133 5.18 3.01 2.83
N ASP A 134 3.85 2.85 2.74
CA ASP A 134 2.91 3.94 2.41
C ASP A 134 2.97 5.05 3.47
N VAL A 135 2.84 4.72 4.76
CA VAL A 135 2.93 5.69 5.85
C VAL A 135 4.27 6.44 5.82
N ILE A 136 5.40 5.73 5.65
CA ILE A 136 6.73 6.37 5.56
C ILE A 136 6.82 7.29 4.35
N ALA A 137 6.30 6.89 3.18
CA ALA A 137 6.29 7.71 1.97
C ALA A 137 5.49 9.00 2.18
N ASN A 138 4.30 8.88 2.75
CA ASN A 138 3.42 10.01 3.05
C ASN A 138 4.01 10.97 4.12
N VAL A 139 4.64 10.44 5.17
CA VAL A 139 5.36 11.26 6.18
C VAL A 139 6.49 12.04 5.52
N LYS A 140 7.31 11.39 4.70
CA LYS A 140 8.43 12.05 3.98
C LYS A 140 7.92 13.14 3.04
N PHE A 141 6.86 12.88 2.30
CA PHE A 141 6.26 13.89 1.43
C PHE A 141 5.70 15.06 2.24
N SER A 142 5.04 14.80 3.37
CA SER A 142 4.49 15.83 4.24
C SER A 142 5.56 16.73 4.85
N LEU A 143 6.72 16.16 5.20
CA LEU A 143 7.90 16.90 5.62
C LEU A 143 8.42 17.84 4.52
N LEU A 144 8.59 17.32 3.31
CA LEU A 144 9.12 18.09 2.17
C LEU A 144 8.17 19.20 1.70
N SER A 145 6.87 18.95 1.76
CA SER A 145 5.84 19.90 1.32
C SER A 145 5.29 20.82 2.42
N ASN A 146 5.83 20.71 3.64
CA ASN A 146 5.33 21.43 4.84
C ASN A 146 3.80 21.29 5.00
N SER A 147 3.30 20.08 4.84
CA SER A 147 1.87 19.77 4.85
C SER A 147 1.34 19.60 6.28
N SER A 148 0.12 20.09 6.55
CA SER A 148 -0.61 19.84 7.80
C SER A 148 -0.87 18.35 8.06
N MET A 149 -0.74 17.50 7.05
CA MET A 149 -0.83 16.04 7.21
C MET A 149 0.26 15.47 8.10
N TYR A 150 1.44 16.12 8.18
CA TYR A 150 2.51 15.67 9.05
C TYR A 150 2.07 15.53 10.52
N LYS A 151 1.34 16.51 11.04
CA LYS A 151 0.81 16.45 12.41
C LYS A 151 -0.14 15.26 12.60
N LYS A 152 -0.97 14.96 11.61
CA LYS A 152 -1.88 13.79 11.69
C LYS A 152 -1.12 12.47 11.79
N TYR A 153 -0.02 12.32 11.04
CA TYR A 153 0.82 11.11 11.14
C TYR A 153 1.53 11.01 12.51
N GLN A 154 1.93 12.14 13.11
CA GLN A 154 2.43 12.15 14.47
C GLN A 154 1.39 11.65 15.48
N ASP A 155 0.15 12.13 15.35
CA ASP A 155 -0.96 11.77 16.25
C ASP A 155 -1.42 10.30 16.07
N GLU A 156 -1.23 9.73 14.89
CA GLU A 156 -1.57 8.34 14.54
C GLU A 156 -0.47 7.33 14.91
N TYR A 157 0.76 7.78 15.15
CA TYR A 157 1.93 6.90 15.29
C TYR A 157 1.77 5.84 16.39
N ASP A 158 1.28 6.23 17.56
CA ASP A 158 1.11 5.30 18.69
C ASP A 158 0.14 4.17 18.33
N LYS A 159 -0.92 4.48 17.56
CA LYS A 159 -1.88 3.50 17.09
C LYS A 159 -1.24 2.57 16.06
N VAL A 160 -0.52 3.12 15.08
CA VAL A 160 0.22 2.34 14.08
C VAL A 160 1.22 1.41 14.76
N ALA A 161 2.00 1.90 15.72
CA ALA A 161 2.98 1.10 16.45
C ALA A 161 2.31 0.00 17.29
N ARG A 162 1.22 0.32 18.00
CA ARG A 162 0.49 -0.65 18.84
C ARG A 162 -0.02 -1.85 18.06
N PHE A 163 -0.56 -1.65 16.86
CA PHE A 163 -1.20 -2.71 16.10
C PHE A 163 -0.29 -3.38 15.07
N LEU A 164 0.63 -2.64 14.48
CA LEU A 164 1.42 -3.13 13.34
C LEU A 164 2.87 -3.48 13.71
N TYR A 165 3.31 -3.19 14.97
CA TYR A 165 4.68 -3.51 15.37
C TYR A 165 4.95 -4.99 15.25
N ARG A 166 6.08 -5.30 14.62
CA ARG A 166 6.65 -6.65 14.48
C ARG A 166 8.16 -6.54 14.65
N ASP A 167 8.77 -7.52 15.31
CA ASP A 167 10.22 -7.52 15.53
C ASP A 167 11.00 -7.57 14.21
N ASP A 168 10.48 -8.29 13.21
CA ASP A 168 11.07 -8.38 11.89
C ASP A 168 10.96 -7.07 11.07
N PHE A 169 10.15 -6.11 11.50
CA PHE A 169 10.02 -4.76 10.92
C PHE A 169 10.51 -3.65 11.86
N LYS A 170 11.25 -3.97 12.92
CA LYS A 170 11.76 -3.02 13.90
C LYS A 170 12.47 -1.81 13.26
N ASP A 171 13.26 -2.05 12.22
CA ASP A 171 14.02 -0.99 11.56
C ASP A 171 13.10 0.03 10.87
N MET A 172 11.95 -0.42 10.32
CA MET A 172 10.95 0.46 9.74
C MET A 172 10.32 1.37 10.80
N PHE A 173 10.02 0.84 12.00
CA PHE A 173 9.49 1.63 13.11
C PHE A 173 10.52 2.62 13.67
N THR A 174 11.78 2.21 13.79
CA THR A 174 12.88 3.10 14.18
C THR A 174 13.01 4.25 13.19
N TYR A 175 12.96 3.95 11.89
CA TYR A 175 13.04 4.95 10.84
C TYR A 175 11.82 5.90 10.85
N LEU A 176 10.60 5.36 10.98
CA LEU A 176 9.37 6.15 11.03
C LEU A 176 9.35 7.06 12.27
N ALA A 177 9.73 6.55 13.45
CA ALA A 177 9.84 7.36 14.68
C ALA A 177 10.81 8.52 14.49
N ALA A 178 11.99 8.28 13.90
CA ALA A 178 12.97 9.34 13.61
C ALA A 178 12.41 10.41 12.66
N LEU A 179 11.66 10.03 11.62
CA LEU A 179 10.99 10.99 10.74
C LEU A 179 9.96 11.85 11.48
N LEU A 180 9.21 11.27 12.43
CA LEU A 180 8.14 11.96 13.16
C LEU A 180 8.63 12.86 14.30
N THR A 181 9.94 12.85 14.61
CA THR A 181 10.58 13.76 15.59
C THR A 181 11.09 15.05 14.95
N VAL A 182 11.06 15.19 13.62
CA VAL A 182 11.52 16.41 12.94
C VAL A 182 10.61 17.58 13.28
N GLN A 183 11.22 18.66 13.80
CA GLN A 183 10.51 19.91 14.07
C GLN A 183 10.76 20.90 12.93
N PHE A 184 9.69 21.49 12.40
CA PHE A 184 9.82 22.63 11.50
C PHE A 184 10.26 23.85 12.32
N LYS A 185 11.34 24.49 11.89
CA LYS A 185 11.78 25.78 12.45
C LYS A 185 11.02 26.91 11.78
#